data_5b92a4594bb0fa8b43b0e81a47724aaa
#
_entry.id   5b92a4594bb0fa8b43b0e81a47724aaa
#
_cell.length_a   1.000
_cell.length_b   1.000
_cell.length_c   1.000
_cell.angle_alpha   90.00
_cell.angle_beta   90.00
_cell.angle_gamma   90.00
#
_symmetry.space_group_name_H-M   'P 1'
#
loop_
_entity.id
_entity.type
_entity.pdbx_description
1 polymer ?
#
loop_
_entity_poly.entity_id
_entity_poly.type
_entity_poly.pdbx_seq_one_letter_code
_entity_poly.pdbx_strand_id
1 'polypeptide(L)'
;MYLAELGGGTSLRAAVCSAVLDPRGPLFNDPREILEEELRRPGTYFSLLEELARGERRMESLTGALRVSHSALGPYLNELARMQLVEKRAPLTARRDMRYRLRDGFLRFWFRFVFPFQESLRAGAPLGDHYDAEIAPALADHVAPVFEGLCRRWALREMGGRVTRVGPWWGRSLDSLRATGERSGEEIDVVGSARSKVTLVGECKWTTGRMSPRALTDLEQFKLPALRQAGARFPAAGPEIALFSKSGFKDSLVDLAAGRDDIRLVDVDDVAAGLEVGQRHLEGRGVERQS
;
A
#
# COMPACT_ATOMS: atom_id res chain seq x y z
N MET A 1 -1.42 3.40 18.10
CA MET A 1 -2.24 3.63 19.30
C MET A 1 -3.52 2.80 19.27
N TYR A 2 -4.30 2.82 18.20
CA TYR A 2 -5.60 2.11 18.10
C TYR A 2 -5.57 0.57 18.21
N LEU A 3 -4.50 -0.09 17.81
CA LEU A 3 -4.39 -1.57 17.87
C LEU A 3 -4.15 -2.12 19.30
N ALA A 4 -3.68 -1.30 20.23
CA ALA A 4 -3.43 -1.71 21.60
C ALA A 4 -4.73 -1.93 22.40
N GLU A 5 -5.84 -1.33 21.97
CA GLU A 5 -7.15 -1.47 22.59
C GLU A 5 -7.91 -2.73 22.13
N LEU A 6 -7.45 -3.36 21.05
CA LEU A 6 -8.03 -4.58 20.51
C LEU A 6 -7.53 -5.84 21.26
N GLY A 7 -7.59 -5.89 22.58
CA GLY A 7 -7.18 -6.92 23.52
C GLY A 7 -6.72 -8.28 22.99
N GLY A 8 -5.57 -8.77 23.44
CA GLY A 8 -5.05 -10.10 23.05
C GLY A 8 -6.05 -11.22 23.38
N GLY A 9 -6.36 -12.05 22.38
CA GLY A 9 -7.27 -13.21 22.51
C GLY A 9 -8.63 -13.04 21.84
N THR A 10 -9.01 -11.85 21.42
CA THR A 10 -10.27 -11.62 20.68
C THR A 10 -10.03 -11.78 19.16
N SER A 11 -10.96 -12.42 18.43
CA SER A 11 -10.83 -12.51 16.99
C SER A 11 -10.90 -11.12 16.35
N LEU A 12 -10.21 -10.90 15.21
CA LEU A 12 -10.24 -9.64 14.47
C LEU A 12 -11.69 -9.18 14.19
N ARG A 13 -12.55 -10.12 13.80
CA ARG A 13 -13.97 -9.86 13.56
C ARG A 13 -14.67 -9.28 14.80
N ALA A 14 -14.51 -9.93 15.93
CA ALA A 14 -15.15 -9.48 17.17
C ALA A 14 -14.60 -8.13 17.63
N ALA A 15 -13.29 -7.92 17.53
CA ALA A 15 -12.64 -6.65 17.88
C ALA A 15 -13.12 -5.49 16.98
N VAL A 16 -13.20 -5.71 15.67
CA VAL A 16 -13.72 -4.71 14.72
C VAL A 16 -15.21 -4.41 14.99
N CYS A 17 -16.02 -5.45 15.20
CA CYS A 17 -17.44 -5.25 15.50
C CYS A 17 -17.65 -4.40 16.77
N SER A 18 -16.94 -4.71 17.86
CA SER A 18 -17.15 -4.02 19.13
C SER A 18 -16.51 -2.64 19.22
N ALA A 19 -15.31 -2.46 18.66
CA ALA A 19 -14.58 -1.20 18.82
C ALA A 19 -14.86 -0.18 17.71
N VAL A 20 -15.14 -0.67 16.48
CA VAL A 20 -15.15 0.18 15.28
C VAL A 20 -16.55 0.30 14.66
N LEU A 21 -17.34 -0.80 14.65
CA LEU A 21 -18.66 -0.82 14.02
C LEU A 21 -19.80 -0.50 15.01
N ASP A 22 -19.65 -0.82 16.30
CA ASP A 22 -20.66 -0.46 17.31
C ASP A 22 -20.71 1.07 17.47
N PRO A 23 -21.89 1.72 17.33
CA PRO A 23 -22.03 3.15 17.56
C PRO A 23 -21.58 3.63 18.94
N ARG A 24 -21.52 2.72 19.93
CA ARG A 24 -21.02 2.98 21.30
C ARG A 24 -19.54 2.63 21.44
N GLY A 25 -18.93 2.04 20.41
CA GLY A 25 -17.51 1.69 20.38
C GLY A 25 -16.61 2.91 20.32
N PRO A 26 -15.43 2.85 20.93
CA PRO A 26 -14.53 4.01 21.07
C PRO A 26 -14.04 4.58 19.74
N LEU A 27 -14.02 3.77 18.68
CA LEU A 27 -13.46 4.13 17.37
C LEU A 27 -14.53 4.43 16.31
N PHE A 28 -15.81 4.35 16.64
CA PHE A 28 -16.89 4.57 15.68
C PHE A 28 -17.00 6.04 15.22
N ASN A 29 -16.92 6.99 16.14
CA ASN A 29 -17.03 8.43 15.86
C ASN A 29 -15.68 9.16 15.87
N ASP A 30 -14.66 8.61 16.51
CA ASP A 30 -13.36 9.25 16.76
C ASP A 30 -12.75 9.92 15.50
N PRO A 31 -12.69 9.28 14.30
CA PRO A 31 -12.17 9.95 13.12
C PRO A 31 -13.00 11.14 12.66
N ARG A 32 -14.32 11.09 12.83
CA ARG A 32 -15.20 12.20 12.48
C ARG A 32 -14.95 13.39 13.38
N GLU A 33 -14.93 13.17 14.70
CA GLU A 33 -14.74 14.21 15.70
C GLU A 33 -13.41 14.93 15.51
N ILE A 34 -12.31 14.18 15.38
CA ILE A 34 -10.98 14.75 15.14
C ILE A 34 -10.94 15.58 13.85
N LEU A 35 -11.53 15.08 12.76
CA LEU A 35 -11.48 15.79 11.48
C LEU A 35 -12.41 17.02 11.45
N GLU A 36 -13.55 17.00 12.15
CA GLU A 36 -14.45 18.15 12.26
C GLU A 36 -13.84 19.28 13.09
N GLU A 37 -13.02 18.97 14.09
CA GLU A 37 -12.26 19.96 14.86
C GLU A 37 -11.16 20.64 14.02
N GLU A 38 -10.47 19.88 13.19
CA GLU A 38 -9.30 20.33 12.42
C GLU A 38 -9.66 20.98 11.07
N LEU A 39 -10.80 20.61 10.46
CA LEU A 39 -11.17 21.00 9.11
C LEU A 39 -12.31 22.02 9.08
N ARG A 40 -12.04 23.16 8.46
CA ARG A 40 -13.12 24.11 8.12
C ARG A 40 -13.91 23.58 6.92
N ARG A 41 -15.22 23.44 7.02
CA ARG A 41 -16.12 22.90 5.97
C ARG A 41 -15.82 21.43 5.65
N PRO A 42 -16.03 20.51 6.60
CA PRO A 42 -15.60 19.11 6.49
C PRO A 42 -16.20 18.32 5.31
N GLY A 43 -17.36 18.70 4.78
CA GLY A 43 -18.08 17.92 3.77
C GLY A 43 -17.24 17.60 2.51
N THR A 44 -16.57 18.58 1.91
CA THR A 44 -15.71 18.35 0.73
C THR A 44 -14.51 17.48 1.07
N TYR A 45 -13.92 17.67 2.25
CA TYR A 45 -12.80 16.82 2.72
C TYR A 45 -13.25 15.38 2.93
N PHE A 46 -14.42 15.15 3.51
CA PHE A 46 -14.93 13.80 3.76
C PHE A 46 -15.20 13.05 2.45
N SER A 47 -15.83 13.68 1.46
CA SER A 47 -16.00 13.09 0.14
C SER A 47 -14.67 12.75 -0.54
N LEU A 48 -13.67 13.60 -0.38
CA LEU A 48 -12.33 13.37 -0.92
C LEU A 48 -11.61 12.21 -0.20
N LEU A 49 -11.70 12.16 1.14
CA LEU A 49 -11.13 11.09 1.95
C LEU A 49 -11.82 9.75 1.67
N GLU A 50 -13.13 9.74 1.46
CA GLU A 50 -13.89 8.55 1.06
C GLU A 50 -13.40 7.99 -0.28
N GLU A 51 -13.24 8.84 -1.30
CA GLU A 51 -12.68 8.40 -2.59
C GLU A 51 -11.25 7.86 -2.46
N LEU A 52 -10.41 8.49 -1.65
CA LEU A 52 -9.04 8.04 -1.40
C LEU A 52 -8.98 6.76 -0.54
N ALA A 53 -9.99 6.50 0.27
CA ALA A 53 -10.07 5.27 1.07
C ALA A 53 -10.29 4.02 0.21
N ARG A 54 -10.89 4.17 -0.96
CA ARG A 54 -11.09 3.10 -1.95
C ARG A 54 -9.80 2.71 -2.70
N GLY A 55 -8.73 3.50 -2.57
CA GLY A 55 -7.42 3.24 -3.17
C GLY A 55 -6.71 4.50 -3.66
N GLU A 56 -5.52 4.32 -4.21
CA GLU A 56 -4.77 5.42 -4.81
C GLU A 56 -5.49 6.01 -6.01
N ARG A 57 -5.48 7.32 -6.14
CA ARG A 57 -6.17 8.06 -7.21
C ARG A 57 -5.25 9.10 -7.86
N ARG A 58 -5.43 9.27 -9.16
CA ARG A 58 -4.91 10.44 -9.89
C ARG A 58 -5.83 11.65 -9.68
N MET A 59 -5.31 12.85 -9.92
CA MET A 59 -6.09 14.08 -9.83
C MET A 59 -7.33 14.02 -10.74
N GLU A 60 -7.17 13.55 -11.98
CA GLU A 60 -8.25 13.42 -12.97
C GLU A 60 -9.37 12.50 -12.47
N SER A 61 -9.01 11.37 -11.83
CA SER A 61 -9.99 10.44 -11.26
C SER A 61 -10.77 11.08 -10.11
N LEU A 62 -10.09 11.85 -9.24
CA LEU A 62 -10.72 12.55 -8.12
C LEU A 62 -11.67 13.66 -8.61
N THR A 63 -11.23 14.47 -9.58
CA THR A 63 -12.07 15.53 -10.13
C THR A 63 -13.29 14.98 -10.85
N GLY A 64 -13.13 13.85 -11.55
CA GLY A 64 -14.25 13.14 -12.18
C GLY A 64 -15.25 12.58 -11.18
N ALA A 65 -14.77 11.89 -10.13
CA ALA A 65 -15.63 11.30 -9.10
C ALA A 65 -16.39 12.36 -8.31
N LEU A 66 -15.72 13.44 -7.91
CA LEU A 66 -16.29 14.51 -7.11
C LEU A 66 -17.00 15.61 -7.93
N ARG A 67 -16.91 15.54 -9.27
CA ARG A 67 -17.49 16.53 -10.20
C ARG A 67 -17.03 17.96 -9.92
N VAL A 68 -15.75 18.13 -9.62
CA VAL A 68 -15.13 19.44 -9.34
C VAL A 68 -13.95 19.69 -10.27
N SER A 69 -13.55 20.95 -10.43
CA SER A 69 -12.37 21.30 -11.23
C SER A 69 -11.05 21.02 -10.49
N HIS A 70 -9.96 20.89 -11.24
CA HIS A 70 -8.60 20.77 -10.69
C HIS A 70 -8.25 21.94 -9.75
N SER A 71 -8.62 23.16 -10.13
CA SER A 71 -8.35 24.37 -9.35
C SER A 71 -9.11 24.38 -8.02
N ALA A 72 -10.32 23.82 -8.00
CA ALA A 72 -11.12 23.72 -6.79
C ALA A 72 -10.59 22.63 -5.84
N LEU A 73 -10.11 21.49 -6.37
CA LEU A 73 -9.67 20.35 -5.56
C LEU A 73 -8.24 20.50 -5.01
N GLY A 74 -7.37 21.20 -5.75
CA GLY A 74 -5.96 21.36 -5.39
C GLY A 74 -5.71 21.88 -3.97
N PRO A 75 -6.38 22.96 -3.52
CA PRO A 75 -6.25 23.48 -2.15
C PRO A 75 -6.58 22.42 -1.07
N TYR A 76 -7.65 21.62 -1.24
CA TYR A 76 -8.04 20.58 -0.30
C TYR A 76 -6.99 19.47 -0.19
N LEU A 77 -6.47 19.00 -1.33
CA LEU A 77 -5.39 18.00 -1.34
C LEU A 77 -4.10 18.52 -0.69
N ASN A 78 -3.76 19.79 -0.94
CA ASN A 78 -2.56 20.40 -0.33
C ASN A 78 -2.73 20.52 1.19
N GLU A 79 -3.90 20.88 1.68
CA GLU A 79 -4.20 20.97 3.11
C GLU A 79 -4.12 19.58 3.77
N LEU A 80 -4.78 18.57 3.18
CA LEU A 80 -4.70 17.19 3.68
C LEU A 80 -3.27 16.64 3.64
N ALA A 81 -2.46 17.05 2.65
CA ALA A 81 -1.05 16.67 2.58
C ALA A 81 -0.21 17.39 3.67
N ARG A 82 -0.51 18.66 3.96
CA ARG A 82 0.11 19.43 5.07
C ARG A 82 -0.19 18.79 6.43
N MET A 83 -1.41 18.32 6.63
CA MET A 83 -1.85 17.58 7.82
C MET A 83 -1.31 16.15 7.86
N GLN A 84 -0.57 15.70 6.85
CA GLN A 84 -0.06 14.35 6.70
C GLN A 84 -1.14 13.25 6.62
N LEU A 85 -2.38 13.61 6.33
CA LEU A 85 -3.48 12.66 6.13
C LEU A 85 -3.43 12.05 4.72
N VAL A 86 -3.00 12.82 3.73
CA VAL A 86 -2.84 12.38 2.34
C VAL A 86 -1.38 12.44 1.92
N GLU A 87 -0.94 11.41 1.24
CA GLU A 87 0.39 11.33 0.64
C GLU A 87 0.28 11.49 -0.88
N LYS A 88 1.10 12.39 -1.41
CA LYS A 88 1.30 12.56 -2.85
C LYS A 88 2.49 11.72 -3.29
N ARG A 89 2.28 10.75 -4.16
CA ARG A 89 3.28 9.78 -4.61
C ARG A 89 3.60 9.95 -6.09
N ALA A 90 4.87 9.83 -6.41
CA ALA A 90 5.37 9.71 -7.78
C ALA A 90 5.95 8.31 -8.00
N PRO A 91 5.94 7.79 -9.24
CA PRO A 91 6.73 6.62 -9.57
C PRO A 91 8.22 6.91 -9.35
N LEU A 92 8.98 5.91 -8.89
CA LEU A 92 10.38 6.12 -8.45
C LEU A 92 11.28 6.74 -9.55
N THR A 93 11.02 6.42 -10.80
CA THR A 93 11.85 6.85 -11.95
C THR A 93 11.33 8.10 -12.66
N ALA A 94 10.17 8.65 -12.27
CA ALA A 94 9.56 9.80 -12.91
C ALA A 94 8.94 10.75 -11.88
N ARG A 95 8.85 12.05 -12.23
CA ARG A 95 8.17 13.06 -11.41
C ARG A 95 6.79 13.45 -11.96
N ARG A 96 6.30 12.71 -12.92
CA ARG A 96 4.98 12.90 -13.55
C ARG A 96 4.06 11.77 -13.12
N ASP A 97 2.78 11.92 -13.41
CA ASP A 97 1.76 10.91 -13.09
C ASP A 97 1.62 10.67 -11.58
N MET A 98 1.37 11.76 -10.86
CA MET A 98 1.21 11.74 -9.41
C MET A 98 -0.08 11.04 -9.00
N ARG A 99 0.01 10.22 -7.95
CA ARG A 99 -1.15 9.63 -7.28
C ARG A 99 -1.28 10.15 -5.86
N TYR A 100 -2.48 10.16 -5.36
CA TYR A 100 -2.83 10.54 -3.99
C TYR A 100 -3.38 9.33 -3.26
N ARG A 101 -2.99 9.14 -2.01
CA ARG A 101 -3.56 8.10 -1.15
C ARG A 101 -3.73 8.59 0.28
N LEU A 102 -4.68 8.01 0.99
CA LEU A 102 -4.76 8.13 2.44
C LEU A 102 -3.55 7.46 3.08
N ARG A 103 -2.86 8.20 3.96
CA ARG A 103 -1.64 7.73 4.62
C ARG A 103 -1.95 6.84 5.82
N ASP A 104 -2.91 7.23 6.64
CA ASP A 104 -3.30 6.49 7.82
C ASP A 104 -4.17 5.29 7.48
N GLY A 105 -3.78 4.10 7.98
CA GLY A 105 -4.46 2.84 7.69
C GLY A 105 -5.83 2.75 8.37
N PHE A 106 -5.98 3.33 9.56
CA PHE A 106 -7.25 3.32 10.26
C PHE A 106 -8.26 4.29 9.63
N LEU A 107 -7.85 5.52 9.28
CA LEU A 107 -8.70 6.44 8.53
C LEU A 107 -9.14 5.83 7.20
N ARG A 108 -8.23 5.14 6.49
CA ARG A 108 -8.58 4.44 5.26
C ARG A 108 -9.61 3.34 5.49
N PHE A 109 -9.50 2.58 6.60
CA PHE A 109 -10.48 1.58 7.01
C PHE A 109 -11.82 2.24 7.30
N TRP A 110 -11.82 3.26 8.12
CA TRP A 110 -13.01 3.95 8.58
C TRP A 110 -13.80 4.60 7.43
N PHE A 111 -13.14 5.35 6.55
CA PHE A 111 -13.79 5.96 5.39
C PHE A 111 -14.28 4.95 4.36
N ARG A 112 -13.71 3.76 4.31
CA ARG A 112 -14.11 2.70 3.38
C ARG A 112 -15.27 1.87 3.91
N PHE A 113 -15.28 1.53 5.20
CA PHE A 113 -16.14 0.49 5.77
C PHE A 113 -17.08 0.98 6.88
N VAL A 114 -16.87 2.15 7.42
CA VAL A 114 -17.70 2.70 8.51
C VAL A 114 -18.47 3.92 8.02
N PHE A 115 -17.78 4.92 7.50
CA PHE A 115 -18.37 6.20 7.13
C PHE A 115 -19.57 6.08 6.17
N PRO A 116 -19.52 5.33 5.07
CA PRO A 116 -20.67 5.18 4.15
C PRO A 116 -21.88 4.48 4.77
N PHE A 117 -21.67 3.76 5.87
CA PHE A 117 -22.69 2.91 6.52
C PHE A 117 -23.11 3.41 7.91
N GLN A 118 -22.62 4.57 8.35
CA GLN A 118 -22.86 5.07 9.70
C GLN A 118 -24.33 5.16 10.08
N GLU A 119 -25.20 5.57 9.14
CA GLU A 119 -26.64 5.68 9.41
C GLU A 119 -27.27 4.32 9.66
N SER A 120 -26.97 3.32 8.84
CA SER A 120 -27.51 1.96 9.01
C SER A 120 -26.98 1.28 10.28
N LEU A 121 -25.71 1.50 10.61
CA LEU A 121 -25.10 0.97 11.84
C LEU A 121 -25.75 1.62 13.08
N ARG A 122 -26.00 2.93 13.07
CA ARG A 122 -26.74 3.63 14.14
C ARG A 122 -28.20 3.18 14.24
N ALA A 123 -28.81 2.80 13.14
CA ALA A 123 -30.17 2.27 13.12
C ALA A 123 -30.25 0.80 13.60
N GLY A 124 -29.12 0.19 13.99
CA GLY A 124 -29.10 -1.15 14.57
C GLY A 124 -28.88 -2.27 13.56
N ALA A 125 -28.27 -1.98 12.41
CA ALA A 125 -27.85 -3.04 11.47
C ALA A 125 -26.94 -4.06 12.19
N PRO A 126 -27.10 -5.38 11.93
CA PRO A 126 -26.28 -6.41 12.56
C PRO A 126 -24.80 -6.25 12.20
N LEU A 127 -23.96 -5.95 13.20
CA LEU A 127 -22.53 -5.63 12.99
C LEU A 127 -21.76 -6.79 12.36
N GLY A 128 -22.11 -8.01 12.73
CA GLY A 128 -21.52 -9.23 12.18
C GLY A 128 -21.81 -9.39 10.68
N ASP A 129 -23.05 -9.15 10.28
CA ASP A 129 -23.47 -9.26 8.88
C ASP A 129 -22.77 -8.17 8.03
N HIS A 130 -22.67 -6.96 8.56
CA HIS A 130 -21.92 -5.88 7.91
C HIS A 130 -20.43 -6.24 7.73
N TYR A 131 -19.79 -6.79 8.77
CA TYR A 131 -18.42 -7.25 8.68
C TYR A 131 -18.24 -8.32 7.59
N ASP A 132 -19.11 -9.33 7.59
CA ASP A 132 -19.02 -10.48 6.68
C ASP A 132 -19.32 -10.09 5.21
N ALA A 133 -20.21 -9.11 4.99
CA ALA A 133 -20.59 -8.64 3.66
C ALA A 133 -19.60 -7.63 3.07
N GLU A 134 -19.17 -6.65 3.85
CA GLU A 134 -18.44 -5.48 3.34
C GLU A 134 -16.93 -5.53 3.65
N ILE A 135 -16.55 -6.04 4.83
CA ILE A 135 -15.16 -5.96 5.30
C ILE A 135 -14.37 -7.22 4.95
N ALA A 136 -14.87 -8.39 5.31
CA ALA A 136 -14.13 -9.64 5.15
C ALA A 136 -13.69 -9.90 3.70
N PRO A 137 -14.51 -9.71 2.68
CA PRO A 137 -14.11 -9.91 1.28
C PRO A 137 -13.07 -8.91 0.79
N ALA A 138 -13.09 -7.68 1.32
CA ALA A 138 -12.23 -6.58 0.89
C ALA A 138 -10.99 -6.37 1.78
N LEU A 139 -10.86 -7.14 2.87
CA LEU A 139 -9.79 -6.96 3.86
C LEU A 139 -8.40 -7.22 3.28
N ALA A 140 -8.26 -8.22 2.42
CA ALA A 140 -6.99 -8.52 1.78
C ALA A 140 -6.51 -7.34 0.93
N ASP A 141 -7.38 -6.76 0.11
CA ASP A 141 -7.07 -5.58 -0.72
C ASP A 141 -6.79 -4.35 0.14
N HIS A 142 -7.46 -4.24 1.29
CA HIS A 142 -7.22 -3.16 2.23
C HIS A 142 -5.82 -3.26 2.86
N VAL A 143 -5.34 -4.45 3.17
CA VAL A 143 -4.03 -4.69 3.81
C VAL A 143 -2.88 -4.69 2.80
N ALA A 144 -3.10 -5.12 1.57
CA ALA A 144 -2.04 -5.27 0.56
C ALA A 144 -1.10 -4.05 0.43
N PRO A 145 -1.57 -2.78 0.35
CA PRO A 145 -0.69 -1.63 0.27
C PRO A 145 0.18 -1.39 1.53
N VAL A 146 -0.24 -1.90 2.68
CA VAL A 146 0.58 -1.87 3.92
C VAL A 146 1.72 -2.87 3.79
N PHE A 147 1.42 -4.08 3.33
CA PHE A 147 2.43 -5.11 3.07
C PHE A 147 3.47 -4.64 2.04
N GLU A 148 3.05 -4.05 0.92
CA GLU A 148 3.98 -3.44 -0.04
C GLU A 148 4.90 -2.39 0.61
N GLY A 149 4.34 -1.58 1.53
CA GLY A 149 5.13 -0.61 2.31
C GLY A 149 6.17 -1.27 3.20
N LEU A 150 5.84 -2.42 3.80
CA LEU A 150 6.78 -3.24 4.59
C LEU A 150 7.87 -3.85 3.70
N CYS A 151 7.51 -4.40 2.54
CA CYS A 151 8.45 -4.96 1.56
C CYS A 151 9.44 -3.89 1.06
N ARG A 152 8.98 -2.66 0.80
CA ARG A 152 9.87 -1.54 0.44
C ARG A 152 10.84 -1.18 1.57
N ARG A 153 10.40 -1.20 2.83
CA ARG A 153 11.29 -0.97 4.00
C ARG A 153 12.29 -2.10 4.16
N TRP A 154 11.85 -3.35 3.99
CA TRP A 154 12.74 -4.52 3.96
C TRP A 154 13.82 -4.34 2.89
N ALA A 155 13.45 -3.98 1.66
CA ALA A 155 14.39 -3.78 0.56
C ALA A 155 15.47 -2.72 0.88
N LEU A 156 15.12 -1.62 1.54
CA LEU A 156 16.11 -0.60 1.96
C LEU A 156 17.10 -1.12 2.99
N ARG A 157 16.69 -2.04 3.84
CA ARG A 157 17.52 -2.59 4.91
C ARG A 157 18.38 -3.75 4.43
N GLU A 158 17.75 -4.77 3.87
CA GLU A 158 18.42 -6.03 3.52
C GLU A 158 19.31 -5.91 2.28
N MET A 159 18.98 -5.00 1.37
CA MET A 159 19.80 -4.77 0.17
C MET A 159 21.00 -3.83 0.42
N GLY A 160 21.07 -3.20 1.59
CA GLY A 160 22.17 -2.31 1.98
C GLY A 160 22.45 -1.23 0.93
N GLY A 161 23.74 -0.96 0.65
CA GLY A 161 24.17 0.06 -0.33
C GLY A 161 23.77 -0.22 -1.78
N ARG A 162 23.24 -1.43 -2.09
CA ARG A 162 22.71 -1.79 -3.41
C ARG A 162 21.36 -1.14 -3.71
N VAL A 163 20.63 -0.73 -2.66
CA VAL A 163 19.37 0.03 -2.75
C VAL A 163 19.46 1.22 -1.81
N THR A 164 19.50 2.42 -2.35
CA THR A 164 19.55 3.68 -1.56
C THR A 164 18.23 4.45 -1.61
N ARG A 165 17.39 4.15 -2.60
CA ARG A 165 16.04 4.70 -2.73
C ARG A 165 15.11 3.58 -3.15
N VAL A 166 13.90 3.59 -2.60
CA VAL A 166 12.85 2.61 -2.95
C VAL A 166 11.51 3.31 -3.11
N GLY A 167 10.69 2.81 -3.99
CA GLY A 167 9.33 3.27 -4.21
C GLY A 167 8.60 2.33 -5.15
N PRO A 168 7.32 2.55 -5.40
CA PRO A 168 6.61 1.88 -6.47
C PRO A 168 6.95 2.52 -7.82
N TRP A 169 6.60 1.81 -8.86
CA TRP A 169 6.61 2.35 -10.20
C TRP A 169 5.30 2.00 -10.91
N TRP A 170 4.80 2.92 -11.71
CA TRP A 170 3.71 2.71 -12.64
C TRP A 170 3.96 3.50 -13.92
N GLY A 171 3.47 2.97 -15.03
CA GLY A 171 3.68 3.56 -16.34
C GLY A 171 2.76 2.95 -17.39
N ARG A 172 2.95 3.32 -18.64
CA ARG A 172 2.18 2.76 -19.75
C ARG A 172 2.56 1.30 -19.98
N SER A 173 1.55 0.46 -20.23
CA SER A 173 1.77 -0.87 -20.77
C SER A 173 2.34 -0.79 -22.19
N LEU A 174 3.13 -1.76 -22.58
CA LEU A 174 3.54 -1.95 -23.98
C LEU A 174 2.37 -2.61 -24.71
N ASP A 175 1.52 -1.82 -25.36
CA ASP A 175 0.28 -2.25 -26.02
C ASP A 175 0.47 -3.39 -27.02
N SER A 176 1.69 -3.54 -27.57
CA SER A 176 2.05 -4.63 -28.46
C SER A 176 2.14 -6.01 -27.79
N LEU A 177 2.19 -6.06 -26.45
CA LEU A 177 2.37 -7.29 -25.68
C LEU A 177 1.10 -7.80 -25.02
N ARG A 178 0.06 -6.98 -24.88
CA ARG A 178 -1.23 -7.36 -24.32
C ARG A 178 -2.34 -7.18 -25.36
N ALA A 179 -2.83 -8.30 -25.88
CA ALA A 179 -3.85 -8.36 -26.92
C ALA A 179 -5.27 -7.90 -26.51
N THR A 180 -5.45 -7.21 -25.39
CA THR A 180 -6.77 -6.94 -24.81
C THR A 180 -7.30 -5.51 -25.02
N GLY A 181 -6.64 -4.66 -25.81
CA GLY A 181 -7.20 -3.38 -26.23
C GLY A 181 -7.48 -2.34 -25.13
N GLU A 182 -7.37 -2.69 -23.86
CA GLU A 182 -7.50 -1.77 -22.75
C GLU A 182 -6.16 -1.07 -22.48
N ARG A 183 -6.18 0.24 -22.35
CA ARG A 183 -5.03 1.05 -21.94
C ARG A 183 -4.71 0.81 -20.47
N SER A 184 -4.35 -0.42 -20.12
CA SER A 184 -3.89 -0.76 -18.78
C SER A 184 -2.46 -0.26 -18.58
N GLY A 185 -2.19 0.38 -17.45
CA GLY A 185 -0.83 0.69 -17.03
C GLY A 185 -0.17 -0.54 -16.41
N GLU A 186 1.16 -0.60 -16.48
CA GLU A 186 1.95 -1.55 -15.68
C GLU A 186 2.29 -0.92 -14.34
N GLU A 187 2.37 -1.76 -13.30
CA GLU A 187 2.75 -1.34 -11.95
C GLU A 187 3.76 -2.36 -11.37
N ILE A 188 4.79 -1.85 -10.69
CA ILE A 188 5.77 -2.63 -9.94
C ILE A 188 5.74 -2.14 -8.49
N ASP A 189 5.47 -3.05 -7.56
CA ASP A 189 5.26 -2.71 -6.15
C ASP A 189 6.52 -2.20 -5.46
N VAL A 190 7.66 -2.80 -5.80
CA VAL A 190 8.96 -2.48 -5.22
C VAL A 190 9.98 -2.21 -6.33
N VAL A 191 10.40 -0.97 -6.47
CA VAL A 191 11.53 -0.61 -7.33
C VAL A 191 12.60 0.02 -6.47
N GLY A 192 13.78 -0.59 -6.42
CA GLY A 192 14.93 -0.13 -5.70
C GLY A 192 15.98 0.47 -6.65
N SER A 193 16.60 1.57 -6.25
CA SER A 193 17.65 2.20 -7.07
C SER A 193 18.85 2.63 -6.24
N ALA A 194 20.03 2.56 -6.87
CA ALA A 194 21.27 3.14 -6.37
C ALA A 194 22.04 3.75 -7.55
N ARG A 195 22.69 4.92 -7.32
CA ARG A 195 23.50 5.64 -8.33
C ARG A 195 22.76 5.81 -9.66
N SER A 196 21.48 6.18 -9.60
CA SER A 196 20.58 6.39 -10.76
C SER A 196 20.32 5.15 -11.63
N LYS A 197 20.62 3.96 -11.14
CA LYS A 197 20.26 2.69 -11.77
C LYS A 197 19.21 1.96 -10.91
N VAL A 198 18.27 1.32 -11.57
CA VAL A 198 17.33 0.39 -10.90
C VAL A 198 18.08 -0.91 -10.66
N THR A 199 18.29 -1.24 -9.41
CA THR A 199 19.07 -2.39 -8.95
C THR A 199 18.22 -3.52 -8.39
N LEU A 200 16.95 -3.21 -8.06
CA LEU A 200 15.97 -4.14 -7.53
C LEU A 200 14.61 -3.86 -8.14
N VAL A 201 13.88 -4.92 -8.49
CA VAL A 201 12.45 -4.88 -8.78
C VAL A 201 11.75 -5.97 -8.00
N GLY A 202 10.49 -5.76 -7.62
CA GLY A 202 9.77 -6.75 -6.84
C GLY A 202 8.26 -6.65 -6.96
N GLU A 203 7.61 -7.78 -6.79
CA GLU A 203 6.16 -7.98 -6.79
C GLU A 203 5.70 -8.47 -5.43
N CYS A 204 4.60 -7.92 -4.92
CA CYS A 204 4.02 -8.26 -3.63
C CYS A 204 2.67 -8.95 -3.81
N LYS A 205 2.44 -10.07 -3.10
CA LYS A 205 1.14 -10.76 -3.09
C LYS A 205 0.66 -10.98 -1.67
N TRP A 206 -0.40 -10.26 -1.32
CA TRP A 206 -1.13 -10.41 -0.05
C TRP A 206 -2.42 -11.18 -0.27
N THR A 207 -2.30 -12.48 -0.60
CA THR A 207 -3.42 -13.39 -0.90
C THR A 207 -3.29 -14.66 -0.08
N THR A 208 -4.36 -15.45 0.00
CA THR A 208 -4.36 -16.76 0.66
C THR A 208 -3.67 -17.85 -0.17
N GLY A 209 -3.51 -17.63 -1.49
CA GLY A 209 -2.85 -18.57 -2.38
C GLY A 209 -1.33 -18.36 -2.45
N ARG A 210 -0.58 -19.47 -2.55
CA ARG A 210 0.88 -19.43 -2.78
C ARG A 210 1.20 -18.77 -4.13
N MET A 211 2.24 -17.94 -4.15
CA MET A 211 2.67 -17.25 -5.38
C MET A 211 3.18 -18.26 -6.43
N SER A 212 2.74 -18.11 -7.67
CA SER A 212 3.11 -18.98 -8.77
C SER A 212 4.17 -18.33 -9.67
N PRO A 213 4.85 -19.12 -10.56
CA PRO A 213 5.79 -18.59 -11.56
C PRO A 213 5.25 -17.48 -12.45
N ARG A 214 3.93 -17.40 -12.61
CA ARG A 214 3.28 -16.36 -13.41
C ARG A 214 3.64 -14.95 -12.94
N ALA A 215 3.80 -14.73 -11.63
CA ALA A 215 4.18 -13.42 -11.09
C ALA A 215 5.56 -12.98 -11.60
N LEU A 216 6.53 -13.91 -11.66
CA LEU A 216 7.85 -13.68 -12.23
C LEU A 216 7.76 -13.43 -13.73
N THR A 217 7.02 -14.27 -14.46
CA THR A 217 6.82 -14.15 -15.91
C THR A 217 6.20 -12.80 -16.28
N ASP A 218 5.14 -12.37 -15.55
CA ASP A 218 4.50 -11.08 -15.77
C ASP A 218 5.49 -9.92 -15.52
N LEU A 219 6.30 -10.02 -14.47
CA LEU A 219 7.32 -9.02 -14.15
C LEU A 219 8.37 -8.90 -15.26
N GLU A 220 8.91 -10.03 -15.72
CA GLU A 220 9.97 -10.07 -16.73
C GLU A 220 9.50 -9.72 -18.15
N GLN A 221 8.33 -10.22 -18.54
CA GLN A 221 7.84 -10.08 -19.91
C GLN A 221 7.11 -8.76 -20.18
N PHE A 222 6.48 -8.16 -19.17
CA PHE A 222 5.65 -6.97 -19.36
C PHE A 222 6.15 -5.77 -18.56
N LYS A 223 6.38 -5.94 -17.27
CA LYS A 223 6.65 -4.80 -16.37
C LYS A 223 8.08 -4.26 -16.53
N LEU A 224 9.10 -5.12 -16.58
CA LEU A 224 10.48 -4.70 -16.79
C LEU A 224 10.72 -4.04 -18.15
N PRO A 225 10.20 -4.55 -19.27
CA PRO A 225 10.27 -3.84 -20.56
C PRO A 225 9.59 -2.48 -20.52
N ALA A 226 8.41 -2.35 -19.89
CA ALA A 226 7.72 -1.08 -19.73
C ALA A 226 8.54 -0.09 -18.89
N LEU A 227 9.13 -0.54 -17.78
CA LEU A 227 10.02 0.27 -16.95
C LEU A 227 11.26 0.74 -17.72
N ARG A 228 11.84 -0.13 -18.56
CA ARG A 228 12.97 0.22 -19.44
C ARG A 228 12.59 1.27 -20.47
N GLN A 229 11.44 1.11 -21.13
CA GLN A 229 10.92 2.09 -22.08
C GLN A 229 10.63 3.45 -21.43
N ALA A 230 10.25 3.45 -20.15
CA ALA A 230 10.08 4.68 -19.36
C ALA A 230 11.43 5.38 -19.00
N GLY A 231 12.55 4.88 -19.51
CA GLY A 231 13.87 5.48 -19.33
C GLY A 231 14.66 4.99 -18.11
N ALA A 232 14.22 3.92 -17.45
CA ALA A 232 14.99 3.34 -16.36
C ALA A 232 16.29 2.72 -16.87
N ARG A 233 17.39 2.96 -16.12
CA ARG A 233 18.71 2.39 -16.39
C ARG A 233 18.96 1.24 -15.44
N PHE A 234 19.58 0.17 -15.91
CA PHE A 234 19.90 -1.02 -15.14
C PHE A 234 21.42 -1.27 -15.08
N PRO A 235 21.91 -2.06 -14.11
CA PRO A 235 23.25 -2.66 -14.18
C PRO A 235 23.39 -3.55 -15.43
N ALA A 236 24.61 -3.89 -15.81
CA ALA A 236 24.86 -4.77 -16.96
C ALA A 236 24.25 -6.19 -16.77
N ALA A 237 24.28 -6.69 -15.54
CA ALA A 237 23.67 -7.98 -15.18
C ALA A 237 22.13 -7.91 -15.00
N GLY A 238 21.50 -6.73 -15.15
CA GLY A 238 20.09 -6.54 -14.83
C GLY A 238 19.85 -6.16 -13.36
N PRO A 239 18.59 -5.95 -12.97
CA PRO A 239 18.21 -5.77 -11.57
C PRO A 239 18.05 -7.12 -10.87
N GLU A 240 18.27 -7.19 -9.56
CA GLU A 240 17.78 -8.31 -8.74
C GLU A 240 16.24 -8.29 -8.71
N ILE A 241 15.63 -9.46 -8.58
CA ILE A 241 14.18 -9.64 -8.49
C ILE A 241 13.84 -10.14 -7.10
N ALA A 242 12.95 -9.47 -6.39
CA ALA A 242 12.41 -9.94 -5.11
C ALA A 242 10.90 -10.19 -5.22
N LEU A 243 10.48 -11.41 -4.92
CA LEU A 243 9.08 -11.78 -4.90
C LEU A 243 8.61 -11.92 -3.44
N PHE A 244 7.63 -11.13 -3.05
CA PHE A 244 7.14 -11.06 -1.67
C PHE A 244 5.76 -11.71 -1.57
N SER A 245 5.60 -12.70 -0.69
CA SER A 245 4.35 -13.43 -0.55
C SER A 245 3.94 -13.62 0.90
N LYS A 246 2.66 -13.32 1.20
CA LYS A 246 2.06 -13.64 2.50
C LYS A 246 2.00 -15.15 2.75
N SER A 247 1.64 -15.92 1.72
CA SER A 247 1.31 -17.35 1.85
C SER A 247 2.38 -18.27 1.25
N GLY A 248 3.60 -17.75 1.05
CA GLY A 248 4.71 -18.49 0.48
C GLY A 248 4.58 -18.73 -1.03
N PHE A 249 5.34 -19.68 -1.54
CA PHE A 249 5.59 -19.89 -2.96
C PHE A 249 5.23 -21.31 -3.37
N LYS A 250 4.78 -21.50 -4.59
CA LYS A 250 4.60 -22.83 -5.19
C LYS A 250 5.96 -23.47 -5.46
N ASP A 251 6.06 -24.78 -5.34
CA ASP A 251 7.30 -25.52 -5.53
C ASP A 251 7.94 -25.24 -6.88
N SER A 252 7.13 -25.13 -7.94
CA SER A 252 7.60 -24.75 -9.28
C SER A 252 8.24 -23.35 -9.36
N LEU A 253 7.89 -22.42 -8.48
CA LEU A 253 8.56 -21.12 -8.38
C LEU A 253 9.83 -21.21 -7.54
N VAL A 254 9.82 -22.04 -6.50
CA VAL A 254 11.02 -22.32 -5.68
C VAL A 254 12.12 -22.96 -6.52
N ASP A 255 11.78 -24.00 -7.29
CA ASP A 255 12.73 -24.69 -8.19
C ASP A 255 13.31 -23.73 -9.25
N LEU A 256 12.46 -22.87 -9.81
CA LEU A 256 12.90 -21.88 -10.79
C LEU A 256 13.84 -20.83 -10.17
N ALA A 257 13.55 -20.39 -8.95
CA ALA A 257 14.38 -19.43 -8.23
C ALA A 257 15.71 -20.04 -7.76
N ALA A 258 15.72 -21.34 -7.38
CA ALA A 258 16.94 -22.05 -6.97
C ALA A 258 18.01 -22.13 -8.09
N GLY A 259 17.60 -22.05 -9.35
CA GLY A 259 18.50 -22.00 -10.51
C GLY A 259 18.98 -20.60 -10.91
N ARG A 260 18.67 -19.56 -10.11
CA ARG A 260 18.90 -18.15 -10.47
C ARG A 260 19.38 -17.33 -9.29
N ASP A 261 20.59 -16.80 -9.35
CA ASP A 261 21.20 -15.97 -8.30
C ASP A 261 20.57 -14.55 -8.20
N ASP A 262 19.83 -14.12 -9.21
CA ASP A 262 19.20 -12.82 -9.29
C ASP A 262 17.77 -12.78 -8.70
N ILE A 263 17.23 -13.94 -8.24
CA ILE A 263 15.87 -14.03 -7.67
C ILE A 263 15.94 -14.28 -6.17
N ARG A 264 15.14 -13.52 -5.42
CA ARG A 264 14.88 -13.73 -3.99
C ARG A 264 13.39 -13.99 -3.76
N LEU A 265 13.11 -15.06 -3.04
CA LEU A 265 11.78 -15.36 -2.51
C LEU A 265 11.77 -14.92 -1.05
N VAL A 266 10.86 -14.03 -0.70
CA VAL A 266 10.78 -13.38 0.61
C VAL A 266 9.35 -13.56 1.14
N ASP A 267 9.17 -14.30 2.21
CA ASP A 267 7.86 -14.47 2.81
C ASP A 267 7.55 -13.39 3.87
N VAL A 268 6.38 -13.47 4.48
CA VAL A 268 5.96 -12.48 5.48
C VAL A 268 6.82 -12.51 6.75
N ASP A 269 7.33 -13.69 7.12
CA ASP A 269 8.16 -13.85 8.30
C ASP A 269 9.56 -13.27 8.06
N ASP A 270 10.12 -13.47 6.87
CA ASP A 270 11.36 -12.81 6.43
C ASP A 270 11.23 -11.28 6.45
N VAL A 271 10.09 -10.74 5.96
CA VAL A 271 9.82 -9.31 6.01
C VAL A 271 9.76 -8.81 7.45
N ALA A 272 9.09 -9.54 8.34
CA ALA A 272 8.97 -9.18 9.75
C ALA A 272 10.33 -9.22 10.45
N ALA A 273 11.09 -10.31 10.30
CA ALA A 273 12.42 -10.46 10.89
C ALA A 273 13.38 -9.36 10.43
N GLY A 274 13.43 -9.05 9.12
CA GLY A 274 14.25 -7.96 8.58
C GLY A 274 13.88 -6.58 9.15
N LEU A 275 12.63 -6.40 9.60
CA LEU A 275 12.20 -5.14 10.22
C LEU A 275 12.50 -5.06 11.72
N GLU A 276 12.48 -6.16 12.47
CA GLU A 276 12.76 -6.21 13.92
C GLU A 276 14.24 -5.98 14.27
N VAL A 277 15.16 -6.55 13.50
CA VAL A 277 16.61 -6.39 13.72
C VAL A 277 17.03 -4.92 13.72
N GLY A 278 16.34 -4.08 12.97
CA GLY A 278 16.64 -2.65 12.91
C GLY A 278 16.10 -1.82 14.08
N GLN A 279 15.09 -2.26 14.79
CA GLN A 279 14.64 -1.57 16.01
C GLN A 279 15.67 -1.71 17.12
N ARG A 280 16.21 -2.90 17.32
CA ARG A 280 17.28 -3.16 18.31
C ARG A 280 18.57 -2.36 18.05
N HIS A 281 18.90 -2.07 16.77
CA HIS A 281 20.08 -1.26 16.41
C HIS A 281 19.89 0.23 16.69
N LEU A 282 18.67 0.74 16.67
CA LEU A 282 18.37 2.13 16.98
C LEU A 282 18.29 2.39 18.49
N GLU A 283 17.78 1.42 19.25
CA GLU A 283 17.74 1.47 20.72
C GLU A 283 19.14 1.35 21.34
N GLY A 284 20.02 0.52 20.76
CA GLY A 284 21.42 0.38 21.22
C GLY A 284 22.28 1.63 21.00
N ARG A 285 21.99 2.45 19.98
CA ARG A 285 22.73 3.72 19.74
C ARG A 285 22.23 4.91 20.56
N GLY A 286 21.04 4.80 21.15
CA GLY A 286 20.48 5.84 22.03
C GLY A 286 21.11 5.85 23.42
N VAL A 287 21.68 4.74 23.86
CA VAL A 287 22.27 4.58 25.22
C VAL A 287 23.73 5.06 25.26
N GLU A 288 24.46 5.06 24.15
CA GLU A 288 25.88 5.48 24.11
C GLU A 288 26.10 7.01 24.02
N ARG A 289 25.07 7.83 23.94
CA ARG A 289 25.17 9.30 23.89
C ARG A 289 24.87 10.03 25.20
N GLN A 290 24.69 9.31 26.29
CA GLN A 290 24.45 9.89 27.64
C GLN A 290 25.48 9.41 28.68
N SER A 291 26.70 9.09 28.25
CA SER A 291 27.80 8.83 29.18
C SER A 291 28.93 9.85 28.93
#